data_6e6cc1218fe8f30042f5969fef89dd80
#
_entry.id   6e6cc1218fe8f30042f5969fef89dd80
#
_cell.length_a   1.000
_cell.length_b   1.000
_cell.length_c   1.000
_cell.angle_alpha   90.00
_cell.angle_beta   90.00
_cell.angle_gamma   90.00
#
_symmetry.space_group_name_H-M   'P 1'
#
loop_
_entity.id
_entity.type
_entity.pdbx_description
1 polymer ?
#
loop_
_entity_poly.entity_id
_entity_poly.type
_entity_poly.pdbx_seq_one_letter_code
_entity_poly.pdbx_strand_id
1 'polypeptide(L)'
;MASRRDFLQHGFRLTALGAIGVPLIGCSSARAAPAVSSNAPLARLKPPAARPVQLAQAESSLMAPPPDIFDAQALDLEFWLKPRTLTVTRPQSGERASVLYWKDGEIVDSAYQQLCHLMRDVNGKETAPIDPKLFETLWGPQAFIARYGIEQPLEILSGYRTSKSNSRLIEQGVPAARQSLHIEGRAADIRIANLNSGVLGGLVRSFRQGGVGYYYRAGPRGGWIHADTGLKRTWKG
;
A
#
# COMPACT_ATOMS: atom_id res chain seq x y z
N MET A 1 -44.56 -2.91 -23.07
CA MET A 1 -43.20 -3.22 -23.61
C MET A 1 -42.67 -1.97 -24.27
N ALA A 2 -41.92 -1.14 -23.57
CA ALA A 2 -41.29 0.08 -24.06
C ALA A 2 -39.79 -0.11 -24.19
N SER A 3 -39.28 0.14 -25.38
CA SER A 3 -37.92 -0.14 -25.84
C SER A 3 -36.91 0.88 -25.27
N ARG A 4 -35.70 0.40 -24.92
CA ARG A 4 -34.57 1.13 -24.33
C ARG A 4 -33.82 2.04 -25.33
N ARG A 5 -34.48 2.74 -26.25
CA ARG A 5 -33.80 3.48 -27.32
C ARG A 5 -34.05 5.00 -27.41
N ASP A 6 -34.74 5.62 -26.45
CA ASP A 6 -35.12 7.06 -26.59
C ASP A 6 -34.52 7.98 -25.51
N PHE A 7 -33.22 7.84 -25.19
CA PHE A 7 -32.57 8.77 -24.25
C PHE A 7 -31.24 9.33 -24.75
N LEU A 8 -31.14 9.71 -26.00
CA LEU A 8 -29.97 10.45 -26.52
C LEU A 8 -30.36 11.41 -27.64
N GLN A 9 -31.05 12.50 -27.31
CA GLN A 9 -31.10 13.69 -28.18
C GLN A 9 -31.66 14.87 -27.39
N HIS A 10 -30.82 15.63 -26.69
CA HIS A 10 -31.02 17.07 -26.46
C HIS A 10 -29.66 17.74 -26.35
N GLY A 11 -29.35 18.46 -27.41
CA GLY A 11 -28.15 19.25 -27.56
C GLY A 11 -28.15 20.49 -26.68
N PHE A 12 -27.01 20.84 -26.16
CA PHE A 12 -26.77 22.13 -25.54
C PHE A 12 -26.17 23.09 -26.58
N ARG A 13 -26.90 24.19 -26.84
CA ARG A 13 -26.42 25.33 -27.60
C ARG A 13 -25.50 26.20 -26.75
N LEU A 14 -24.33 26.50 -27.30
CA LEU A 14 -23.46 27.59 -26.83
C LEU A 14 -24.08 28.93 -27.16
N THR A 15 -24.11 29.83 -26.20
CA THR A 15 -24.18 31.29 -26.46
C THR A 15 -22.97 31.96 -25.84
N ALA A 16 -22.14 32.54 -26.69
CA ALA A 16 -21.08 33.48 -26.31
C ALA A 16 -21.69 34.89 -26.18
N LEU A 17 -21.20 35.67 -25.23
CA LEU A 17 -20.86 37.10 -25.37
C LEU A 17 -20.67 37.77 -23.99
N GLY A 18 -19.60 38.56 -23.85
CA GLY A 18 -19.48 39.55 -22.79
C GLY A 18 -18.04 39.87 -22.40
N ALA A 19 -17.31 40.57 -23.24
CA ALA A 19 -16.08 41.25 -22.87
C ALA A 19 -16.40 42.52 -22.06
N ILE A 20 -15.81 42.68 -20.86
CA ILE A 20 -15.80 43.98 -20.16
C ILE A 20 -14.38 44.18 -19.61
N GLY A 21 -13.89 45.37 -19.88
CA GLY A 21 -12.57 45.91 -19.81
C GLY A 21 -11.92 46.00 -18.42
N VAL A 22 -10.60 46.05 -18.48
CA VAL A 22 -9.68 46.31 -17.38
C VAL A 22 -9.40 47.78 -17.27
N PRO A 23 -9.45 48.43 -16.12
CA PRO A 23 -8.76 49.70 -15.89
C PRO A 23 -7.38 49.49 -15.33
N LEU A 24 -6.39 50.00 -16.03
CA LEU A 24 -5.01 50.26 -15.54
C LEU A 24 -5.05 51.41 -14.54
N ILE A 25 -4.62 51.17 -13.31
CA ILE A 25 -4.29 52.24 -12.35
C ILE A 25 -2.92 51.99 -11.71
N GLY A 26 -2.02 52.86 -12.02
CA GLY A 26 -1.14 53.53 -11.11
C GLY A 26 0.11 52.84 -10.58
N CYS A 27 1.27 53.15 -11.16
CA CYS A 27 2.58 53.03 -10.55
C CYS A 27 2.60 53.82 -9.25
N SER A 28 2.94 53.19 -8.13
CA SER A 28 3.42 53.84 -6.93
C SER A 28 4.82 53.32 -6.59
N SER A 29 5.75 54.24 -6.55
CA SER A 29 7.16 54.10 -6.29
C SER A 29 7.41 53.54 -4.89
N ALA A 30 7.97 52.34 -4.81
CA ALA A 30 8.47 51.77 -3.57
C ALA A 30 9.86 52.29 -3.26
N ARG A 31 9.95 52.93 -2.14
CA ARG A 31 11.15 53.50 -1.50
C ARG A 31 12.08 52.37 -1.07
N ALA A 32 13.33 52.39 -1.49
CA ALA A 32 14.37 51.43 -1.10
C ALA A 32 14.66 51.53 0.41
N ALA A 33 14.57 50.41 1.09
CA ALA A 33 15.07 50.27 2.45
C ALA A 33 16.60 49.97 2.44
N PRO A 34 17.36 50.41 3.44
CA PRO A 34 18.81 50.24 3.42
C PRO A 34 19.20 48.78 3.70
N ALA A 35 20.18 48.30 2.95
CA ALA A 35 20.80 47.01 3.14
C ALA A 35 21.58 46.98 4.46
N VAL A 36 21.15 46.14 5.39
CA VAL A 36 21.92 45.78 6.58
C VAL A 36 22.87 44.63 6.21
N SER A 37 24.12 44.97 6.03
CA SER A 37 25.22 44.00 5.92
C SER A 37 25.52 43.43 7.31
N SER A 38 25.11 42.22 7.60
CA SER A 38 25.58 41.46 8.76
C SER A 38 26.51 40.33 8.30
N ASN A 39 27.81 40.65 8.22
CA ASN A 39 28.88 39.68 8.16
C ASN A 39 29.07 39.04 9.55
N ALA A 40 28.19 38.14 9.95
CA ALA A 40 28.45 37.23 11.07
C ALA A 40 28.84 35.89 10.50
N PRO A 41 29.97 35.27 10.88
CA PRO A 41 30.31 33.92 10.42
C PRO A 41 29.33 32.94 11.00
N LEU A 42 28.60 32.25 10.12
CA LEU A 42 27.75 31.09 10.49
C LEU A 42 28.64 30.04 11.17
N ALA A 43 28.52 29.93 12.48
CA ALA A 43 29.12 28.84 13.23
C ALA A 43 28.54 27.51 12.66
N ARG A 44 29.42 26.78 11.99
CA ARG A 44 29.14 25.44 11.49
C ARG A 44 28.82 24.52 12.67
N LEU A 45 27.55 24.34 12.96
CA LEU A 45 27.09 23.31 13.90
C LEU A 45 27.56 21.95 13.37
N LYS A 46 28.54 21.37 14.07
CA LYS A 46 29.01 20.02 13.80
C LYS A 46 27.81 19.07 14.01
N PRO A 47 27.39 18.26 13.00
CA PRO A 47 26.34 17.32 13.22
C PRO A 47 26.74 16.39 14.37
N PRO A 48 25.80 15.99 15.25
CA PRO A 48 26.10 15.04 16.30
C PRO A 48 26.61 13.76 15.62
N ALA A 49 27.73 13.26 16.11
CA ALA A 49 28.32 12.01 15.64
C ALA A 49 27.24 10.93 15.74
N ALA A 50 26.82 10.38 14.59
CA ALA A 50 25.96 9.21 14.56
C ALA A 50 26.65 8.13 15.34
N ARG A 51 26.09 7.77 16.52
CA ARG A 51 26.50 6.57 17.22
C ARG A 51 26.24 5.41 16.25
N PRO A 52 27.24 4.55 15.96
CA PRO A 52 26.96 3.34 15.21
C PRO A 52 25.91 2.57 16.01
N VAL A 53 24.72 2.40 15.42
CA VAL A 53 23.77 1.43 15.92
C VAL A 53 24.49 0.10 15.73
N GLN A 54 25.05 -0.44 16.80
CA GLN A 54 25.47 -1.84 16.83
C GLN A 54 24.17 -2.62 16.59
N LEU A 55 23.98 -3.05 15.35
CA LEU A 55 23.13 -4.18 15.04
C LEU A 55 23.71 -5.33 15.86
N ALA A 56 23.13 -5.55 17.03
CA ALA A 56 23.38 -6.76 17.77
C ALA A 56 23.16 -7.89 16.76
N GLN A 57 24.22 -8.61 16.48
CA GLN A 57 24.13 -9.88 15.76
C GLN A 57 23.27 -10.77 16.64
N ALA A 58 21.96 -10.66 16.47
CA ALA A 58 21.03 -11.63 16.98
C ALA A 58 21.40 -12.91 16.24
N GLU A 59 22.12 -13.79 16.93
CA GLU A 59 22.24 -15.18 16.53
C GLU A 59 20.82 -15.65 16.27
N SER A 60 20.50 -15.76 14.99
CA SER A 60 19.21 -16.14 14.48
C SER A 60 18.92 -17.53 15.04
N SER A 61 18.16 -17.58 16.10
CA SER A 61 17.38 -18.76 16.40
C SER A 61 16.53 -19.03 15.17
N LEU A 62 16.93 -19.99 14.35
CA LEU A 62 16.29 -20.37 13.09
C LEU A 62 14.82 -20.76 13.24
N MET A 63 14.29 -20.76 14.45
CA MET A 63 12.98 -21.28 14.83
C MET A 63 11.97 -20.20 15.28
N ALA A 64 12.41 -19.03 15.72
CA ALA A 64 11.50 -18.00 16.20
C ALA A 64 11.18 -16.96 15.10
N PRO A 65 9.92 -16.54 14.95
CA PRO A 65 9.58 -15.42 14.08
C PRO A 65 10.19 -14.12 14.65
N PRO A 66 10.48 -13.12 13.79
CA PRO A 66 10.90 -11.82 14.28
C PRO A 66 9.84 -11.22 15.22
N PRO A 67 10.24 -10.44 16.23
CA PRO A 67 9.31 -9.77 17.14
C PRO A 67 8.44 -8.77 16.39
N ASP A 68 7.31 -8.40 16.99
CA ASP A 68 6.52 -7.26 16.51
C ASP A 68 7.38 -5.99 16.58
N ILE A 69 7.30 -5.14 15.53
CA ILE A 69 8.12 -3.94 15.43
C ILE A 69 7.60 -2.84 16.35
N PHE A 70 6.27 -2.78 16.52
CA PHE A 70 5.58 -1.80 17.37
C PHE A 70 4.18 -2.32 17.72
N ASP A 71 3.53 -1.64 18.68
CA ASP A 71 2.12 -1.91 18.95
C ASP A 71 1.23 -0.98 18.11
N ALA A 72 0.57 -1.52 17.08
CA ALA A 72 -0.32 -0.75 16.23
C ALA A 72 -1.54 -0.19 16.97
N GLN A 73 -1.91 -0.75 18.13
CA GLN A 73 -2.98 -0.24 18.97
C GLN A 73 -2.60 1.09 19.66
N ALA A 74 -1.29 1.37 19.77
CA ALA A 74 -0.79 2.64 20.30
C ALA A 74 -0.80 3.77 19.26
N LEU A 75 -1.18 3.51 18.00
CA LEU A 75 -1.36 4.55 17.01
C LEU A 75 -2.55 5.43 17.36
N ASP A 76 -2.38 6.73 17.12
CA ASP A 76 -3.42 7.71 17.39
C ASP A 76 -4.69 7.48 16.55
N LEU A 77 -5.81 8.00 17.00
CA LEU A 77 -7.09 7.86 16.32
C LEU A 77 -7.06 8.47 14.92
N GLU A 78 -6.28 9.54 14.69
CA GLU A 78 -6.12 10.18 13.40
C GLU A 78 -5.57 9.21 12.35
N PHE A 79 -4.61 8.35 12.73
CA PHE A 79 -4.11 7.31 11.83
C PHE A 79 -5.23 6.42 11.29
N TRP A 80 -6.18 6.04 12.15
CA TRP A 80 -7.25 5.10 11.80
C TRP A 80 -8.42 5.74 11.07
N LEU A 81 -8.68 7.03 11.29
CA LEU A 81 -9.80 7.75 10.70
C LEU A 81 -9.49 8.37 9.33
N LYS A 82 -8.22 8.50 8.96
CA LYS A 82 -7.85 9.08 7.66
C LYS A 82 -8.33 8.22 6.48
N PRO A 83 -8.60 8.83 5.32
CA PRO A 83 -8.91 8.10 4.10
C PRO A 83 -7.79 7.10 3.75
N ARG A 84 -8.17 5.89 3.31
CA ARG A 84 -7.24 4.79 3.09
C ARG A 84 -7.02 4.53 1.61
N THR A 85 -5.81 4.84 1.18
CA THR A 85 -5.35 4.57 -0.18
C THR A 85 -4.36 3.42 -0.15
N LEU A 86 -4.57 2.40 -0.98
CA LEU A 86 -3.66 1.29 -1.16
C LEU A 86 -2.96 1.42 -2.52
N THR A 87 -1.64 1.55 -2.50
CA THR A 87 -0.81 1.64 -3.71
C THR A 87 -0.17 0.31 -3.97
N VAL A 88 -0.53 -0.33 -5.07
CA VAL A 88 -0.12 -1.70 -5.41
C VAL A 88 0.48 -1.81 -6.80
N THR A 89 1.34 -2.79 -6.97
CA THR A 89 1.77 -3.30 -8.27
C THR A 89 1.56 -4.79 -8.33
N ARG A 90 1.22 -5.28 -9.52
CA ARG A 90 1.09 -6.70 -9.82
C ARG A 90 2.19 -7.10 -10.79
N PRO A 91 3.36 -7.59 -10.35
CA PRO A 91 4.49 -7.88 -11.24
C PRO A 91 4.16 -8.90 -12.33
N GLN A 92 3.23 -9.83 -12.05
CA GLN A 92 2.85 -10.87 -12.99
C GLN A 92 2.07 -10.35 -14.22
N SER A 93 1.28 -9.28 -14.04
CA SER A 93 0.47 -8.67 -15.13
C SER A 93 0.96 -7.29 -15.54
N GLY A 94 1.92 -6.73 -14.82
CA GLY A 94 2.42 -5.37 -15.04
C GLY A 94 1.49 -4.25 -14.56
N GLU A 95 0.34 -4.59 -13.97
CA GLU A 95 -0.64 -3.62 -13.49
C GLU A 95 -0.12 -2.85 -12.27
N ARG A 96 -0.50 -1.58 -12.21
CA ARG A 96 -0.18 -0.69 -11.08
C ARG A 96 -1.37 0.23 -10.83
N ALA A 97 -1.71 0.43 -9.56
CA ALA A 97 -2.77 1.37 -9.17
C ALA A 97 -2.52 1.93 -7.77
N SER A 98 -3.06 3.13 -7.54
CA SER A 98 -3.22 3.75 -6.23
C SER A 98 -4.71 3.99 -6.03
N VAL A 99 -5.33 3.27 -5.10
CA VAL A 99 -6.78 3.13 -4.99
C VAL A 99 -7.26 3.60 -3.63
N LEU A 100 -8.02 4.69 -3.60
CA LEU A 100 -8.71 5.17 -2.40
C LEU A 100 -9.93 4.28 -2.14
N TYR A 101 -9.77 3.26 -1.29
CA TYR A 101 -10.79 2.24 -1.10
C TYR A 101 -11.69 2.45 0.11
N TRP A 102 -11.29 3.32 1.04
CA TRP A 102 -12.06 3.62 2.25
C TRP A 102 -11.98 5.10 2.60
N LYS A 103 -13.10 5.73 2.85
CA LYS A 103 -13.22 7.10 3.33
C LYS A 103 -14.55 7.29 4.06
N ASP A 104 -14.60 8.26 4.94
CA ASP A 104 -15.82 8.68 5.66
C ASP A 104 -16.54 7.53 6.39
N GLY A 105 -15.78 6.52 6.84
CA GLY A 105 -16.32 5.36 7.55
C GLY A 105 -16.74 4.19 6.63
N GLU A 106 -16.66 4.34 5.31
CA GLU A 106 -17.22 3.39 4.35
C GLU A 106 -16.22 2.95 3.29
N ILE A 107 -16.46 1.76 2.74
CA ILE A 107 -15.73 1.25 1.58
C ILE A 107 -16.31 1.87 0.32
N VAL A 108 -15.46 2.33 -0.58
CA VAL A 108 -15.84 2.82 -1.90
C VAL A 108 -16.01 1.62 -2.84
N ASP A 109 -17.25 1.29 -3.22
CA ASP A 109 -17.57 0.08 -3.99
C ASP A 109 -16.77 -0.08 -5.29
N SER A 110 -16.66 0.99 -6.09
CA SER A 110 -15.87 0.94 -7.34
C SER A 110 -14.39 0.66 -7.09
N ALA A 111 -13.83 1.22 -6.03
CA ALA A 111 -12.46 0.99 -5.60
C ALA A 111 -12.27 -0.44 -5.06
N TYR A 112 -13.24 -0.97 -4.31
CA TYR A 112 -13.26 -2.36 -3.88
C TYR A 112 -13.20 -3.31 -5.07
N GLN A 113 -14.05 -3.11 -6.09
CA GLN A 113 -14.03 -3.93 -7.31
C GLN A 113 -12.70 -3.84 -8.06
N GLN A 114 -12.10 -2.66 -8.11
CA GLN A 114 -10.77 -2.47 -8.71
C GLN A 114 -9.69 -3.26 -7.97
N LEU A 115 -9.70 -3.23 -6.64
CA LEU A 115 -8.75 -4.00 -5.82
C LEU A 115 -8.99 -5.51 -5.96
N CYS A 116 -10.25 -5.99 -5.98
CA CYS A 116 -10.55 -7.39 -6.25
C CYS A 116 -9.99 -7.82 -7.61
N HIS A 117 -10.12 -6.99 -8.64
CA HIS A 117 -9.55 -7.28 -9.95
C HIS A 117 -8.02 -7.34 -9.93
N LEU A 118 -7.35 -6.41 -9.26
CA LEU A 118 -5.89 -6.41 -9.09
C LEU A 118 -5.39 -7.66 -8.34
N MET A 119 -6.20 -8.20 -7.42
CA MET A 119 -5.88 -9.39 -6.63
C MET A 119 -6.41 -10.69 -7.22
N ARG A 120 -6.94 -10.68 -8.43
CA ARG A 120 -7.49 -11.87 -9.12
C ARG A 120 -6.48 -13.00 -9.32
N ASP A 121 -6.97 -14.18 -9.61
CA ASP A 121 -6.14 -15.28 -10.16
C ASP A 121 -5.77 -14.96 -11.61
N VAL A 122 -4.55 -14.48 -11.82
CA VAL A 122 -4.05 -14.16 -13.18
C VAL A 122 -3.94 -15.41 -14.05
N ASN A 123 -3.54 -16.55 -13.48
CA ASN A 123 -3.40 -17.81 -14.20
C ASN A 123 -4.77 -18.46 -14.52
N GLY A 124 -5.70 -18.36 -13.58
CA GLY A 124 -7.09 -18.82 -13.73
C GLY A 124 -7.97 -17.83 -14.49
N LYS A 125 -7.50 -16.57 -14.68
CA LYS A 125 -8.25 -15.46 -15.29
C LYS A 125 -9.61 -15.21 -14.58
N GLU A 126 -9.61 -15.35 -13.26
CA GLU A 126 -10.82 -15.27 -12.46
C GLU A 126 -10.67 -14.24 -11.33
N THR A 127 -11.69 -13.39 -11.19
CA THR A 127 -11.81 -12.42 -10.10
C THR A 127 -12.85 -12.91 -9.11
N ALA A 128 -12.54 -12.83 -7.82
CA ALA A 128 -13.45 -13.16 -6.74
C ALA A 128 -13.51 -12.02 -5.72
N PRO A 129 -14.53 -11.95 -4.87
CA PRO A 129 -14.55 -11.07 -3.72
C PRO A 129 -13.35 -11.31 -2.82
N ILE A 130 -12.73 -10.22 -2.37
CA ILE A 130 -11.62 -10.24 -1.41
C ILE A 130 -12.14 -9.76 -0.06
N ASP A 131 -11.74 -10.43 1.01
CA ASP A 131 -12.08 -10.00 2.37
C ASP A 131 -11.61 -8.55 2.60
N PRO A 132 -12.51 -7.60 2.91
CA PRO A 132 -12.13 -6.20 3.14
C PRO A 132 -11.07 -6.04 4.24
N LYS A 133 -11.04 -6.92 5.23
CA LYS A 133 -10.01 -6.94 6.27
C LYS A 133 -8.61 -7.20 5.71
N LEU A 134 -8.51 -7.90 4.58
CA LEU A 134 -7.22 -8.07 3.92
C LEU A 134 -6.68 -6.73 3.41
N PHE A 135 -7.52 -5.86 2.85
CA PHE A 135 -7.09 -4.53 2.43
C PHE A 135 -6.61 -3.68 3.61
N GLU A 136 -7.26 -3.78 4.76
CA GLU A 136 -6.79 -3.16 6.00
C GLU A 136 -5.41 -3.69 6.42
N THR A 137 -5.26 -5.01 6.40
CA THR A 137 -4.00 -5.71 6.73
C THR A 137 -2.84 -5.25 5.83
N LEU A 138 -3.12 -4.97 4.57
CA LEU A 138 -2.14 -4.50 3.59
C LEU A 138 -1.88 -2.99 3.72
N TRP A 139 -2.94 -2.20 3.93
CA TRP A 139 -2.87 -0.76 4.06
C TRP A 139 -2.11 -0.31 5.32
N GLY A 140 -2.38 -0.91 6.46
CA GLY A 140 -1.79 -0.51 7.73
C GLY A 140 -0.26 -0.39 7.69
N PRO A 141 0.49 -1.45 7.32
CA PRO A 141 1.93 -1.40 7.16
C PRO A 141 2.39 -0.36 6.14
N GLN A 142 1.72 -0.27 4.97
CA GLN A 142 2.06 0.69 3.93
C GLN A 142 1.88 2.14 4.42
N ALA A 143 0.76 2.44 5.06
CA ALA A 143 0.47 3.76 5.63
C ALA A 143 1.42 4.12 6.79
N PHE A 144 1.87 3.13 7.56
CA PHE A 144 2.82 3.34 8.63
C PHE A 144 4.20 3.71 8.10
N ILE A 145 4.75 2.95 7.15
CA ILE A 145 6.09 3.24 6.61
C ILE A 145 6.13 4.51 5.77
N ALA A 146 5.01 4.91 5.16
CA ALA A 146 4.90 6.18 4.45
C ALA A 146 5.18 7.39 5.36
N ARG A 147 4.92 7.29 6.67
CA ARG A 147 5.29 8.32 7.66
C ARG A 147 6.81 8.54 7.77
N TYR A 148 7.59 7.58 7.31
CA TYR A 148 9.07 7.61 7.30
C TYR A 148 9.64 7.82 5.89
N GLY A 149 8.79 8.27 4.92
CA GLY A 149 9.20 8.54 3.55
C GLY A 149 9.37 7.30 2.67
N ILE A 150 8.88 6.13 3.11
CA ILE A 150 8.89 4.90 2.31
C ILE A 150 7.54 4.78 1.59
N GLU A 151 7.49 5.31 0.37
CA GLU A 151 6.27 5.37 -0.45
C GLU A 151 6.24 4.31 -1.57
N GLN A 152 7.06 3.28 -1.45
CA GLN A 152 7.10 2.20 -2.44
C GLN A 152 5.77 1.45 -2.50
N PRO A 153 5.29 1.11 -3.72
CA PRO A 153 4.08 0.33 -3.86
C PRO A 153 4.24 -1.08 -3.27
N LEU A 154 3.17 -1.62 -2.76
CA LEU A 154 3.09 -3.00 -2.35
C LEU A 154 3.04 -3.89 -3.60
N GLU A 155 3.97 -4.81 -3.76
CA GLU A 155 3.94 -5.80 -4.83
C GLU A 155 3.08 -6.98 -4.40
N ILE A 156 1.96 -7.20 -5.11
CA ILE A 156 1.11 -8.38 -4.93
C ILE A 156 1.66 -9.51 -5.82
N LEU A 157 2.28 -10.49 -5.22
CA LEU A 157 2.83 -11.66 -5.91
C LEU A 157 1.75 -12.71 -6.18
N SER A 158 0.83 -12.90 -5.20
CA SER A 158 -0.34 -13.75 -5.31
C SER A 158 -1.47 -13.14 -4.48
N GLY A 159 -2.67 -13.09 -5.02
CA GLY A 159 -3.91 -12.74 -4.32
C GLY A 159 -4.84 -13.94 -4.31
N TYR A 160 -6.07 -13.78 -4.79
CA TYR A 160 -7.02 -14.87 -4.99
C TYR A 160 -6.44 -15.95 -5.92
N ARG A 161 -6.72 -17.19 -5.59
CA ARG A 161 -6.40 -18.38 -6.40
C ARG A 161 -7.61 -19.26 -6.54
N THR A 162 -7.97 -19.67 -7.74
CA THR A 162 -8.96 -20.72 -7.95
C THR A 162 -8.46 -22.03 -7.35
N SER A 163 -9.35 -22.92 -6.97
CA SER A 163 -9.00 -24.27 -6.50
C SER A 163 -8.13 -25.02 -7.53
N LYS A 164 -8.41 -24.80 -8.83
CA LYS A 164 -7.63 -25.39 -9.94
C LYS A 164 -6.20 -24.84 -9.98
N SER A 165 -6.01 -23.52 -9.86
CA SER A 165 -4.69 -22.90 -9.81
C SER A 165 -3.92 -23.35 -8.57
N ASN A 166 -4.59 -23.48 -7.43
CA ASN A 166 -3.96 -23.95 -6.19
C ASN A 166 -3.53 -25.43 -6.30
N SER A 167 -4.37 -26.30 -6.86
CA SER A 167 -4.02 -27.71 -7.10
C SER A 167 -2.83 -27.86 -8.03
N ARG A 168 -2.76 -27.05 -9.10
CA ARG A 168 -1.61 -27.03 -10.03
C ARG A 168 -0.31 -26.66 -9.32
N LEU A 169 -0.32 -25.69 -8.38
CA LEU A 169 0.86 -25.35 -7.60
C LEU A 169 1.33 -26.55 -6.74
N ILE A 170 0.41 -27.27 -6.11
CA ILE A 170 0.72 -28.46 -5.32
C ILE A 170 1.33 -29.57 -6.21
N GLU A 171 0.74 -29.81 -7.39
CA GLU A 171 1.25 -30.75 -8.38
C GLU A 171 2.66 -30.40 -8.88
N GLN A 172 2.99 -29.12 -8.93
CA GLN A 172 4.32 -28.60 -9.28
C GLN A 172 5.33 -28.63 -8.12
N GLY A 173 4.93 -29.18 -6.95
CA GLY A 173 5.79 -29.28 -5.76
C GLY A 173 5.93 -27.95 -5.01
N VAL A 174 5.13 -26.93 -5.32
CA VAL A 174 5.10 -25.70 -4.53
C VAL A 174 4.39 -25.98 -3.20
N PRO A 175 4.95 -25.57 -2.04
CA PRO A 175 4.35 -25.81 -0.74
C PRO A 175 3.10 -24.95 -0.52
N ALA A 176 1.99 -25.31 -1.18
CA ALA A 176 0.69 -24.67 -1.05
C ALA A 176 -0.25 -25.57 -0.24
N ALA A 177 -0.96 -24.98 0.72
CA ALA A 177 -1.97 -25.73 1.48
C ALA A 177 -3.18 -26.11 0.61
N ARG A 178 -3.75 -27.30 0.81
CA ARG A 178 -4.97 -27.70 0.12
C ARG A 178 -6.16 -26.79 0.47
N GLN A 179 -6.29 -26.45 1.75
CA GLN A 179 -7.25 -25.47 2.27
C GLN A 179 -6.55 -24.13 2.45
N SER A 180 -6.29 -23.47 1.34
CA SER A 180 -5.56 -22.20 1.32
C SER A 180 -6.51 -21.01 1.43
N LEU A 181 -6.21 -20.05 2.30
CA LEU A 181 -6.97 -18.79 2.40
C LEU A 181 -6.91 -17.93 1.13
N HIS A 182 -5.97 -18.19 0.23
CA HIS A 182 -6.00 -17.60 -1.12
C HIS A 182 -7.24 -18.03 -1.92
N ILE A 183 -7.76 -19.25 -1.72
CA ILE A 183 -8.96 -19.73 -2.40
C ILE A 183 -10.22 -19.01 -1.89
N GLU A 184 -10.16 -18.51 -0.66
CA GLU A 184 -11.26 -17.79 -0.02
C GLU A 184 -11.18 -16.27 -0.24
N GLY A 185 -10.18 -15.76 -0.98
CA GLY A 185 -9.96 -14.32 -1.10
C GLY A 185 -9.49 -13.64 0.20
N ARG A 186 -8.85 -14.38 1.09
CA ARG A 186 -8.48 -13.95 2.45
C ARG A 186 -6.98 -13.90 2.68
N ALA A 187 -6.17 -14.06 1.63
CA ALA A 187 -4.72 -14.06 1.74
C ALA A 187 -4.05 -13.37 0.56
N ALA A 188 -2.87 -12.81 0.79
CA ALA A 188 -1.97 -12.27 -0.23
C ALA A 188 -0.52 -12.60 0.09
N ASP A 189 0.25 -12.93 -0.96
CA ASP A 189 1.69 -13.00 -0.91
C ASP A 189 2.24 -11.65 -1.41
N ILE A 190 3.02 -10.97 -0.58
CA ILE A 190 3.40 -9.58 -0.79
C ILE A 190 4.87 -9.32 -0.50
N ARG A 191 5.40 -8.28 -1.12
CA ARG A 191 6.67 -7.65 -0.73
C ARG A 191 6.64 -6.14 -1.05
N ILE A 192 7.62 -5.42 -0.54
CA ILE A 192 7.90 -4.03 -0.90
C ILE A 192 9.34 -3.98 -1.40
N ALA A 193 9.56 -3.35 -2.56
CA ALA A 193 10.89 -3.23 -3.14
C ALA A 193 11.85 -2.54 -2.14
N ASN A 194 13.05 -3.09 -1.99
CA ASN A 194 14.09 -2.60 -1.08
C ASN A 194 13.75 -2.65 0.42
N LEU A 195 12.61 -3.26 0.80
CA LEU A 195 12.28 -3.50 2.20
C LEU A 195 12.53 -4.99 2.53
N ASN A 196 13.22 -5.22 3.64
CA ASN A 196 13.46 -6.57 4.14
C ASN A 196 12.13 -7.28 4.46
N SER A 197 11.95 -8.51 4.00
CA SER A 197 10.72 -9.28 4.23
C SER A 197 10.46 -9.56 5.71
N GLY A 198 11.50 -9.70 6.54
CA GLY A 198 11.36 -9.82 7.99
C GLY A 198 10.78 -8.56 8.62
N VAL A 199 11.22 -7.39 8.17
CA VAL A 199 10.68 -6.08 8.60
C VAL A 199 9.23 -5.95 8.16
N LEU A 200 8.92 -6.24 6.89
CA LEU A 200 7.54 -6.18 6.39
C LEU A 200 6.62 -7.14 7.17
N GLY A 201 7.06 -8.37 7.40
CA GLY A 201 6.29 -9.34 8.17
C GLY A 201 6.07 -8.92 9.63
N GLY A 202 7.08 -8.34 10.27
CA GLY A 202 6.95 -7.76 11.62
C GLY A 202 5.95 -6.61 11.67
N LEU A 203 5.95 -5.74 10.63
CA LEU A 203 4.95 -4.67 10.48
C LEU A 203 3.54 -5.25 10.36
N VAL A 204 3.32 -6.21 9.45
CA VAL A 204 2.00 -6.85 9.29
C VAL A 204 1.53 -7.51 10.60
N ARG A 205 2.42 -8.20 11.32
CA ARG A 205 2.10 -8.79 12.62
C ARG A 205 1.69 -7.74 13.65
N SER A 206 2.34 -6.58 13.65
CA SER A 206 2.03 -5.50 14.58
C SER A 206 0.58 -5.01 14.43
N PHE A 207 -0.01 -5.09 13.24
CA PHE A 207 -1.43 -4.78 13.01
C PHE A 207 -2.38 -5.91 13.44
N ARG A 208 -1.88 -7.10 13.78
CA ARG A 208 -2.59 -8.21 14.45
C ARG A 208 -3.85 -8.71 13.74
N GLN A 209 -3.88 -8.67 12.40
CA GLN A 209 -5.09 -9.03 11.65
C GLN A 209 -5.22 -10.52 11.29
N GLY A 210 -4.14 -11.31 11.37
CA GLY A 210 -4.20 -12.72 11.00
C GLY A 210 -2.85 -13.41 11.00
N GLY A 211 -2.67 -14.37 10.11
CA GLY A 211 -1.45 -15.15 9.96
C GLY A 211 -0.41 -14.46 9.10
N VAL A 212 0.88 -14.66 9.43
CA VAL A 212 2.02 -14.18 8.65
C VAL A 212 3.02 -15.31 8.42
N GLY A 213 3.26 -15.62 7.14
CA GLY A 213 4.30 -16.55 6.70
C GLY A 213 5.51 -15.82 6.15
N TYR A 214 6.70 -16.27 6.49
CA TYR A 214 7.96 -15.68 6.05
C TYR A 214 8.64 -16.60 5.05
N TYR A 215 8.88 -16.10 3.84
CA TYR A 215 9.54 -16.82 2.75
C TYR A 215 10.82 -16.09 2.39
N TYR A 216 11.92 -16.52 2.98
CA TYR A 216 13.22 -15.91 2.77
C TYR A 216 13.84 -16.44 1.47
N ARG A 217 14.31 -15.53 0.63
CA ARG A 217 15.03 -15.87 -0.58
C ARG A 217 16.25 -14.97 -0.72
N ALA A 218 17.39 -15.58 -1.00
CA ALA A 218 18.60 -14.83 -1.34
C ALA A 218 18.46 -14.18 -2.72
N GLY A 219 19.12 -13.02 -2.90
CA GLY A 219 19.20 -12.33 -4.17
C GLY A 219 18.51 -10.96 -4.18
N PRO A 220 18.63 -10.21 -5.29
CA PRO A 220 18.24 -8.80 -5.35
C PRO A 220 16.75 -8.54 -5.20
N ARG A 221 15.90 -9.53 -5.42
CA ARG A 221 14.46 -9.41 -5.19
C ARG A 221 14.03 -9.77 -3.77
N GLY A 222 14.96 -10.30 -2.95
CA GLY A 222 14.70 -10.70 -1.58
C GLY A 222 13.60 -11.76 -1.42
N GLY A 223 13.12 -11.93 -0.19
CA GLY A 223 11.99 -12.78 0.13
C GLY A 223 10.65 -12.04 -0.02
N TRP A 224 9.60 -12.73 0.39
CA TRP A 224 8.24 -12.16 0.50
C TRP A 224 7.58 -12.67 1.78
N ILE A 225 6.44 -12.12 2.09
CA ILE A 225 5.60 -12.63 3.16
C ILE A 225 4.22 -13.02 2.63
N HIS A 226 3.65 -14.00 3.27
CA HIS A 226 2.23 -14.28 3.22
C HIS A 226 1.53 -13.48 4.33
N ALA A 227 0.42 -12.84 4.01
CA ALA A 227 -0.45 -12.17 4.96
C ALA A 227 -1.87 -12.67 4.77
N ASP A 228 -2.57 -12.99 5.86
CA ASP A 228 -3.96 -13.46 5.77
C ASP A 228 -4.85 -12.89 6.89
N THR A 229 -6.17 -13.08 6.77
CA THR A 229 -7.19 -12.68 7.76
C THR A 229 -7.72 -13.87 8.55
N GLY A 230 -6.97 -14.95 8.62
CA GLY A 230 -7.32 -16.13 9.40
C GLY A 230 -6.90 -16.03 10.87
N LEU A 231 -6.58 -17.17 11.45
CA LEU A 231 -6.09 -17.22 12.82
C LEU A 231 -4.70 -16.58 12.92
N LYS A 232 -4.45 -15.90 14.03
CA LYS A 232 -3.11 -15.36 14.34
C LYS A 232 -2.12 -16.50 14.48
N ARG A 233 -1.20 -16.57 13.53
CA ARG A 233 -0.11 -17.56 13.52
C ARG A 233 1.07 -17.00 12.74
N THR A 234 2.22 -17.58 13.00
CA THR A 234 3.44 -17.21 12.28
C THR A 234 4.21 -18.46 11.92
N TRP A 235 4.75 -18.51 10.71
CA TRP A 235 5.56 -19.64 10.25
C TRP A 235 6.64 -19.18 9.28
N LYS A 236 7.62 -20.05 9.07
CA LYS A 236 8.63 -19.92 8.00
C LYS A 236 8.37 -20.97 6.95
N GLY A 237 8.43 -20.58 5.68
CA GLY A 237 8.31 -21.45 4.52
C GLY A 237 9.61 -21.53 3.73
#